data_32762adbe6af298c9d0b8d15bdd78f4a
#
_entry.id   32762adbe6af298c9d0b8d15bdd78f4a
#
_cell.length_a   1.000
_cell.length_b   1.000
_cell.length_c   1.000
_cell.angle_alpha   90.00
_cell.angle_beta   90.00
_cell.angle_gamma   90.00
#
_symmetry.space_group_name_H-M   'P 1'
#
loop_
_entity.id
_entity.type
_entity.pdbx_description
1 polymer ?
#
loop_
_entity_poly.entity_id
_entity_poly.type
_entity_poly.pdbx_seq_one_letter_code
_entity_poly.pdbx_strand_id
1 'polypeptide(L)'
;MEYRFNTPLNGNIAMTYHYHEDAALRRDKSLYKFVWVQSGTLDIEVDHVVMHLEKDEIISLTPLHHVEVKRVEGEYLTFLFNSNFYCIYGHDKEVSCNGFLFHGSSHIMRLQLSAAQSEQLKSIIDIFAGEFGIKDNLQEEMLSIILKRFIITYTRIAREKLDVGQDKEKSFDIIRRYYVLVDNHYKEKKQVQDYAEMLYRSPKTLSNLFAAYGLPSPLRIVSYMRG
;
A
#
# COMPACT_ATOMS: atom_id res chain seq x y z
N MET A 1 3.68 1.20 21.70
CA MET A 1 2.35 1.84 21.73
C MET A 1 1.59 1.35 20.51
N GLU A 2 0.33 0.98 20.69
CA GLU A 2 -0.48 0.37 19.63
C GLU A 2 -1.79 1.15 19.49
N TYR A 3 -2.15 1.46 18.26
CA TYR A 3 -3.37 2.17 17.91
C TYR A 3 -4.17 1.31 16.94
N ARG A 4 -5.45 1.05 17.21
CA ARG A 4 -6.35 0.28 16.34
C ARG A 4 -7.72 0.87 16.29
N PHE A 5 -8.30 0.81 15.10
CA PHE A 5 -9.71 1.13 14.88
C PHE A 5 -10.31 0.12 13.90
N ASN A 6 -11.50 -0.39 14.24
CA ASN A 6 -12.23 -1.35 13.43
C ASN A 6 -13.63 -0.81 13.17
N THR A 7 -14.07 -0.89 11.93
CA THR A 7 -15.44 -0.55 11.56
C THR A 7 -16.37 -1.76 11.67
N PRO A 8 -17.71 -1.56 11.78
CA PRO A 8 -18.68 -2.64 11.77
C PRO A 8 -18.67 -3.50 10.49
N LEU A 9 -18.15 -2.94 9.38
CA LEU A 9 -18.02 -3.61 8.07
C LEU A 9 -16.63 -4.26 7.86
N ASN A 10 -15.94 -4.63 8.94
CA ASN A 10 -14.60 -5.21 8.92
C ASN A 10 -13.53 -4.31 8.28
N GLY A 11 -13.73 -2.99 8.27
CA GLY A 11 -12.68 -2.03 7.98
C GLY A 11 -11.68 -2.04 9.14
N ASN A 12 -10.40 -2.08 8.83
CA ASN A 12 -9.33 -2.15 9.83
C ASN A 12 -8.22 -1.14 9.48
N ILE A 13 -7.86 -0.32 10.47
CA ILE A 13 -6.70 0.57 10.42
C ILE A 13 -5.93 0.48 11.73
N ALA A 14 -4.61 0.37 11.64
CA ALA A 14 -3.75 0.24 12.81
C ALA A 14 -2.42 0.95 12.61
N MET A 15 -1.80 1.31 13.72
CA MET A 15 -0.46 1.87 13.78
C MET A 15 0.27 1.29 14.97
N THR A 16 1.47 0.73 14.77
CA THR A 16 2.23 0.06 15.82
C THR A 16 3.75 0.19 15.61
N TYR A 17 4.48 0.27 16.71
CA TYR A 17 5.94 0.18 16.76
C TYR A 17 6.44 -1.25 17.04
N HIS A 18 5.51 -2.21 17.22
CA HIS A 18 5.81 -3.59 17.63
C HIS A 18 5.13 -4.61 16.71
N TYR A 19 5.11 -4.34 15.39
CA TYR A 19 4.47 -5.24 14.43
C TYR A 19 4.99 -6.68 14.51
N HIS A 20 6.28 -6.88 14.78
CA HIS A 20 6.91 -8.20 14.91
C HIS A 20 6.42 -8.99 16.12
N GLU A 21 5.91 -8.35 17.15
CA GLU A 21 5.36 -8.99 18.35
C GLU A 21 3.87 -9.33 18.19
N ASP A 22 3.18 -8.69 17.26
CA ASP A 22 1.74 -8.83 17.06
C ASP A 22 1.38 -9.97 16.10
N ALA A 23 1.05 -11.12 16.68
CA ALA A 23 0.67 -12.31 15.91
C ALA A 23 -0.62 -12.12 15.11
N ALA A 24 -1.57 -11.28 15.55
CA ALA A 24 -2.83 -11.03 14.85
C ALA A 24 -2.59 -10.20 13.59
N LEU A 25 -1.85 -9.08 13.70
CA LEU A 25 -1.50 -8.25 12.56
C LEU A 25 -0.63 -8.99 11.53
N ARG A 26 0.28 -9.85 11.98
CA ARG A 26 1.13 -10.65 11.08
C ARG A 26 0.35 -11.72 10.31
N ARG A 27 -0.70 -12.28 10.91
CA ARG A 27 -1.56 -13.30 10.27
C ARG A 27 -2.58 -12.69 9.33
N ASP A 28 -2.94 -11.42 9.51
CA ASP A 28 -3.91 -10.75 8.65
C ASP A 28 -3.30 -10.47 7.27
N LYS A 29 -3.76 -11.25 6.30
CA LYS A 29 -3.32 -11.15 4.89
C LYS A 29 -4.09 -10.11 4.09
N SER A 30 -5.02 -9.39 4.69
CA SER A 30 -5.80 -8.34 4.01
C SER A 30 -5.16 -6.95 4.05
N LEU A 31 -4.07 -6.80 4.82
CA LEU A 31 -3.51 -5.50 5.18
C LEU A 31 -2.48 -4.98 4.17
N TYR A 32 -2.71 -3.76 3.70
CA TYR A 32 -1.67 -2.88 3.15
C TYR A 32 -0.80 -2.37 4.28
N LYS A 33 0.50 -2.21 4.03
CA LYS A 33 1.47 -1.83 5.07
C LYS A 33 2.41 -0.76 4.55
N PHE A 34 2.69 0.24 5.40
CA PHE A 34 3.86 1.08 5.30
C PHE A 34 4.77 0.73 6.48
N VAL A 35 6.01 0.39 6.21
CA VAL A 35 7.02 0.11 7.24
C VAL A 35 8.08 1.18 7.16
N TRP A 36 8.24 1.97 8.23
CA TRP A 36 9.12 3.14 8.28
C TRP A 36 10.07 3.08 9.46
N VAL A 37 11.37 3.06 9.20
CA VAL A 37 12.41 3.07 10.23
C VAL A 37 12.59 4.48 10.77
N GLN A 38 12.30 4.67 12.05
CA GLN A 38 12.38 5.97 12.75
C GLN A 38 13.78 6.21 13.32
N SER A 39 14.44 5.16 13.79
CA SER A 39 15.81 5.19 14.31
C SER A 39 16.46 3.82 14.18
N GLY A 40 17.79 3.80 14.02
CA GLY A 40 18.55 2.55 13.89
C GLY A 40 18.31 1.84 12.57
N THR A 41 18.18 0.52 12.62
CA THR A 41 18.03 -0.36 11.44
C THR A 41 16.98 -1.45 11.64
N LEU A 42 16.45 -1.96 10.52
CA LEU A 42 15.47 -3.03 10.48
C LEU A 42 15.82 -4.03 9.37
N ASP A 43 16.05 -5.29 9.73
CA ASP A 43 16.12 -6.39 8.76
C ASP A 43 14.74 -7.03 8.61
N ILE A 44 14.20 -6.99 7.41
CA ILE A 44 12.89 -7.50 7.06
C ILE A 44 13.00 -8.43 5.85
N GLU A 45 12.33 -9.58 5.91
CA GLU A 45 12.19 -10.47 4.76
C GLU A 45 10.83 -10.24 4.12
N VAL A 46 10.83 -9.98 2.83
CA VAL A 46 9.60 -9.83 2.02
C VAL A 46 9.67 -10.80 0.85
N ASP A 47 8.73 -11.75 0.80
CA ASP A 47 8.67 -12.79 -0.24
C ASP A 47 10.01 -13.53 -0.43
N HIS A 48 10.65 -13.93 0.69
CA HIS A 48 11.95 -14.60 0.75
C HIS A 48 13.17 -13.74 0.36
N VAL A 49 13.00 -12.45 0.18
CA VAL A 49 14.09 -11.50 -0.06
C VAL A 49 14.36 -10.69 1.20
N VAL A 50 15.57 -10.82 1.75
CA VAL A 50 15.97 -10.04 2.92
C VAL A 50 16.36 -8.62 2.49
N MET A 51 15.78 -7.63 3.15
CA MET A 51 16.04 -6.20 2.96
C MET A 51 16.56 -5.62 4.27
N HIS A 52 17.67 -4.92 4.19
CA HIS A 52 18.17 -4.08 5.27
C HIS A 52 17.67 -2.65 5.08
N LEU A 53 16.94 -2.14 6.05
CA LEU A 53 16.40 -0.78 6.05
C LEU A 53 17.10 0.05 7.12
N GLU A 54 17.44 1.27 6.75
CA GLU A 54 18.09 2.25 7.61
C GLU A 54 17.10 3.34 8.06
N LYS A 55 17.54 4.16 9.00
CA LYS A 55 16.77 5.32 9.46
C LYS A 55 16.25 6.17 8.29
N ASP A 56 15.00 6.62 8.43
CA ASP A 56 14.27 7.41 7.44
C ASP A 56 13.97 6.66 6.14
N GLU A 57 14.16 5.33 6.10
CA GLU A 57 13.65 4.53 5.01
C GLU A 57 12.24 4.04 5.28
N ILE A 58 11.42 4.09 4.24
CA ILE A 58 10.03 3.64 4.25
C ILE A 58 9.75 2.76 3.04
N ILE A 59 9.07 1.64 3.28
CA ILE A 59 8.58 0.74 2.22
C ILE A 59 7.06 0.65 2.25
N SER A 60 6.46 0.43 1.08
CA SER A 60 5.03 0.15 0.96
C SER A 60 4.78 -1.26 0.42
N LEU A 61 3.87 -1.98 1.07
CA LEU A 61 3.60 -3.39 0.83
C LEU A 61 2.10 -3.63 0.67
N THR A 62 1.76 -4.51 -0.26
CA THR A 62 0.38 -4.95 -0.49
C THR A 62 0.03 -6.15 0.38
N PRO A 63 -1.26 -6.52 0.48
CA PRO A 63 -1.70 -7.78 1.08
C PRO A 63 -1.03 -9.04 0.52
N LEU A 64 -0.54 -8.97 -0.73
CA LEU A 64 0.11 -10.09 -1.43
C LEU A 64 1.51 -10.41 -0.91
N HIS A 65 2.17 -9.45 -0.25
CA HIS A 65 3.53 -9.63 0.24
C HIS A 65 3.52 -10.38 1.57
N HIS A 66 4.28 -11.47 1.62
CA HIS A 66 4.61 -12.13 2.90
C HIS A 66 5.74 -11.38 3.57
N VAL A 67 5.54 -11.00 4.84
CA VAL A 67 6.46 -10.13 5.59
C VAL A 67 6.87 -10.77 6.88
N GLU A 68 8.17 -10.86 7.13
CA GLU A 68 8.76 -11.34 8.37
C GLU A 68 9.88 -10.40 8.84
N VAL A 69 9.78 -9.91 10.06
CA VAL A 69 10.83 -9.09 10.68
C VAL A 69 11.88 -10.03 11.27
N LYS A 70 13.14 -9.86 10.87
CA LYS A 70 14.27 -10.71 11.28
C LYS A 70 15.07 -10.10 12.42
N ARG A 71 15.33 -8.79 12.36
CA ARG A 71 16.13 -8.08 13.37
C ARG A 71 15.66 -6.64 13.48
N VAL A 72 15.61 -6.14 14.69
CA VAL A 72 15.26 -4.75 15.00
C VAL A 72 16.38 -4.14 15.84
N GLU A 73 16.96 -3.06 15.37
CA GLU A 73 17.90 -2.24 16.13
C GLU A 73 17.41 -0.78 16.09
N GLY A 74 16.71 -0.35 17.12
CA GLY A 74 16.07 0.96 17.18
C GLY A 74 14.54 0.89 17.08
N GLU A 75 13.92 1.86 16.43
CA GLU A 75 12.47 1.98 16.35
C GLU A 75 11.99 2.03 14.90
N TYR A 76 10.91 1.33 14.61
CA TYR A 76 10.21 1.40 13.33
C TYR A 76 8.70 1.48 13.56
N LEU A 77 8.03 2.19 12.70
CA LEU A 77 6.59 2.32 12.66
C LEU A 77 6.02 1.46 11.55
N THR A 78 4.99 0.67 11.85
CA THR A 78 4.18 0.01 10.83
C THR A 78 2.78 0.62 10.86
N PHE A 79 2.36 1.14 9.72
CA PHE A 79 1.04 1.67 9.49
C PHE A 79 0.28 0.74 8.55
N LEU A 80 -0.93 0.31 8.97
CA LEU A 80 -1.66 -0.79 8.35
C LEU A 80 -3.12 -0.40 8.12
N PHE A 81 -3.70 -0.85 7.01
CA PHE A 81 -5.13 -0.74 6.74
C PHE A 81 -5.55 -1.79 5.72
N ASN A 82 -6.84 -2.12 5.68
CA ASN A 82 -7.40 -2.99 4.65
C ASN A 82 -8.33 -2.24 3.68
N SER A 83 -8.72 -2.90 2.59
CA SER A 83 -9.59 -2.32 1.57
C SER A 83 -11.00 -1.98 2.06
N ASN A 84 -11.48 -2.64 3.12
CA ASN A 84 -12.77 -2.35 3.72
C ASN A 84 -12.75 -1.03 4.51
N PHE A 85 -11.60 -0.65 5.08
CA PHE A 85 -11.44 0.64 5.73
C PHE A 85 -11.22 1.76 4.71
N TYR A 86 -10.29 1.54 3.78
CA TYR A 86 -9.96 2.50 2.74
C TYR A 86 -9.74 1.78 1.43
N CYS A 87 -10.75 1.84 0.56
CA CYS A 87 -10.65 1.26 -0.77
C CYS A 87 -9.68 2.09 -1.62
N ILE A 88 -8.45 1.61 -1.71
CA ILE A 88 -7.40 2.22 -2.52
C ILE A 88 -7.92 2.48 -3.94
N TYR A 89 -8.68 1.55 -4.50
CA TYR A 89 -9.20 1.61 -5.86
C TYR A 89 -10.43 2.52 -6.00
N GLY A 90 -11.32 2.54 -5.02
CA GLY A 90 -12.54 3.36 -5.03
C GLY A 90 -12.27 4.86 -4.99
N HIS A 91 -11.19 5.27 -4.30
CA HIS A 91 -10.79 6.66 -4.16
C HIS A 91 -9.74 7.11 -5.19
N ASP A 92 -9.46 6.30 -6.18
CA ASP A 92 -8.40 6.50 -7.16
C ASP A 92 -8.55 7.77 -8.01
N LYS A 93 -9.78 8.14 -8.40
CA LYS A 93 -10.04 9.40 -9.14
C LYS A 93 -9.61 10.63 -8.36
N GLU A 94 -9.60 10.54 -7.02
CA GLU A 94 -9.28 11.65 -6.14
C GLU A 94 -7.80 11.71 -5.76
N VAL A 95 -7.12 10.56 -5.74
CA VAL A 95 -5.76 10.45 -5.17
C VAL A 95 -4.69 10.09 -6.20
N SER A 96 -5.04 9.52 -7.35
CA SER A 96 -4.11 9.14 -8.46
C SER A 96 -2.83 8.40 -8.05
N CYS A 97 -2.83 7.73 -6.88
CA CYS A 97 -1.62 7.26 -6.21
C CYS A 97 -1.44 5.74 -6.23
N ASN A 98 -2.51 5.01 -6.44
CA ASN A 98 -2.64 3.66 -5.92
C ASN A 98 -1.86 2.61 -6.71
N GLY A 99 -1.88 2.71 -8.03
CA GLY A 99 -1.06 1.84 -8.86
C GLY A 99 0.43 2.10 -8.72
N PHE A 100 0.80 3.33 -8.40
CA PHE A 100 2.19 3.73 -8.27
C PHE A 100 2.85 3.21 -6.99
N LEU A 101 2.18 3.39 -5.83
CA LEU A 101 2.74 3.00 -4.54
C LEU A 101 2.76 1.49 -4.28
N PHE A 102 1.72 0.81 -4.76
CA PHE A 102 1.49 -0.57 -4.38
C PHE A 102 1.59 -1.56 -5.55
N HIS A 103 1.44 -1.10 -6.79
CA HIS A 103 1.37 -1.98 -7.96
C HIS A 103 2.17 -1.52 -9.16
N GLY A 104 2.88 -0.40 -9.07
CA GLY A 104 3.51 0.26 -10.22
C GLY A 104 5.01 0.02 -10.39
N SER A 105 5.66 -0.72 -9.50
CA SER A 105 7.09 -1.03 -9.61
C SER A 105 7.31 -2.53 -9.64
N SER A 106 8.31 -2.96 -10.41
CA SER A 106 8.80 -4.34 -10.41
C SER A 106 9.43 -4.77 -9.09
N HIS A 107 9.60 -3.83 -8.18
CA HIS A 107 10.23 -4.00 -6.87
C HIS A 107 9.37 -3.32 -5.82
N ILE A 108 9.52 -3.78 -4.57
CA ILE A 108 8.94 -3.11 -3.41
C ILE A 108 9.34 -1.64 -3.44
N MET A 109 8.34 -0.75 -3.33
CA MET A 109 8.59 0.68 -3.24
C MET A 109 9.39 0.97 -1.97
N ARG A 110 10.64 1.38 -2.13
CA ARG A 110 11.54 1.78 -1.05
C ARG A 110 12.00 3.21 -1.27
N LEU A 111 11.80 4.05 -0.30
CA LEU A 111 12.18 5.45 -0.36
C LEU A 111 13.05 5.81 0.84
N GLN A 112 14.17 6.45 0.58
CA GLN A 112 14.95 7.17 1.59
C GLN A 112 14.37 8.58 1.71
N LEU A 113 13.86 8.95 2.86
CA LEU A 113 13.30 10.27 3.12
C LEU A 113 14.42 11.28 3.45
N SER A 114 14.25 12.53 3.05
CA SER A 114 15.05 13.63 3.61
C SER A 114 14.51 14.00 5.01
N ALA A 115 15.28 14.72 5.81
CA ALA A 115 14.84 15.17 7.14
C ALA A 115 13.53 15.97 7.08
N ALA A 116 13.36 16.83 6.06
CA ALA A 116 12.14 17.60 5.89
C ALA A 116 10.94 16.71 5.51
N GLN A 117 11.15 15.67 4.68
CA GLN A 117 10.12 14.71 4.29
C GLN A 117 9.72 13.81 5.47
N SER A 118 10.70 13.37 6.27
CA SER A 118 10.45 12.62 7.51
C SER A 118 9.61 13.45 8.49
N GLU A 119 9.97 14.70 8.72
CA GLU A 119 9.22 15.60 9.62
C GLU A 119 7.78 15.84 9.11
N GLN A 120 7.62 16.02 7.80
CA GLN A 120 6.30 16.18 7.19
C GLN A 120 5.41 14.95 7.39
N LEU A 121 5.94 13.73 7.19
CA LEU A 121 5.17 12.51 7.42
C LEU A 121 4.92 12.28 8.91
N LYS A 122 5.90 12.58 9.78
CA LYS A 122 5.78 12.47 11.22
C LYS A 122 4.64 13.32 11.76
N SER A 123 4.52 14.57 11.28
CA SER A 123 3.40 15.44 11.69
C SER A 123 2.02 14.86 11.36
N ILE A 124 1.90 14.10 10.26
CA ILE A 124 0.67 13.39 9.92
C ILE A 124 0.44 12.21 10.88
N ILE A 125 1.49 11.46 11.22
CA ILE A 125 1.43 10.35 12.17
C ILE A 125 1.03 10.83 13.57
N ASP A 126 1.53 11.97 14.00
CA ASP A 126 1.15 12.55 15.30
C ASP A 126 -0.34 12.93 15.36
N ILE A 127 -0.89 13.46 14.26
CA ILE A 127 -2.34 13.72 14.12
C ILE A 127 -3.12 12.39 14.18
N PHE A 128 -2.65 11.34 13.50
CA PHE A 128 -3.25 10.01 13.59
C PHE A 128 -3.29 9.50 15.03
N ALA A 129 -2.16 9.58 15.74
CA ALA A 129 -2.07 9.12 17.11
C ALA A 129 -3.10 9.82 18.01
N GLY A 130 -3.30 11.12 17.81
CA GLY A 130 -4.33 11.89 18.51
C GLY A 130 -5.75 11.41 18.20
N GLU A 131 -6.04 11.16 16.91
CA GLU A 131 -7.37 10.77 16.43
C GLU A 131 -7.80 9.38 16.93
N PHE A 132 -6.88 8.44 17.08
CA PHE A 132 -7.20 7.13 17.66
C PHE A 132 -7.74 7.19 19.10
N GLY A 133 -7.45 8.27 19.83
CA GLY A 133 -7.94 8.51 21.19
C GLY A 133 -9.36 9.11 21.25
N ILE A 134 -9.87 9.64 20.14
CA ILE A 134 -11.21 10.26 20.04
C ILE A 134 -12.25 9.17 19.80
N LYS A 135 -13.36 9.22 20.55
CA LYS A 135 -14.44 8.22 20.43
C LYS A 135 -15.75 8.94 20.14
N ASP A 136 -15.95 9.29 18.87
CA ASP A 136 -17.17 9.90 18.40
C ASP A 136 -17.60 9.31 17.04
N ASN A 137 -18.71 9.81 16.49
CA ASN A 137 -19.27 9.33 15.23
C ASN A 137 -18.48 9.78 14.01
N LEU A 138 -17.50 10.66 14.13
CA LEU A 138 -16.71 11.22 13.06
C LEU A 138 -15.29 10.61 13.00
N GLN A 139 -14.92 9.78 13.98
CA GLN A 139 -13.59 9.19 14.09
C GLN A 139 -13.21 8.39 12.81
N GLU A 140 -14.13 7.57 12.30
CA GLU A 140 -13.88 6.78 11.08
C GLU A 140 -13.56 7.66 9.88
N GLU A 141 -14.38 8.70 9.67
CA GLU A 141 -14.19 9.65 8.56
C GLU A 141 -12.88 10.42 8.72
N MET A 142 -12.59 10.88 9.94
CA MET A 142 -11.36 11.63 10.21
C MET A 142 -10.12 10.77 10.00
N LEU A 143 -10.09 9.53 10.49
CA LEU A 143 -9.00 8.59 10.25
C LEU A 143 -8.82 8.32 8.74
N SER A 144 -9.92 8.22 7.98
CA SER A 144 -9.88 8.06 6.53
C SER A 144 -9.27 9.27 5.81
N ILE A 145 -9.64 10.49 6.22
CA ILE A 145 -9.08 11.74 5.68
C ILE A 145 -7.58 11.85 5.96
N ILE A 146 -7.15 11.52 7.19
CA ILE A 146 -5.74 11.59 7.56
C ILE A 146 -4.94 10.52 6.80
N LEU A 147 -5.46 9.28 6.65
CA LEU A 147 -4.86 8.24 5.82
C LEU A 147 -4.69 8.70 4.37
N LYS A 148 -5.73 9.30 3.80
CA LYS A 148 -5.70 9.86 2.45
C LYS A 148 -4.60 10.92 2.32
N ARG A 149 -4.48 11.83 3.29
CA ARG A 149 -3.42 12.83 3.34
C ARG A 149 -2.02 12.19 3.38
N PHE A 150 -1.85 11.15 4.20
CA PHE A 150 -0.58 10.40 4.29
C PHE A 150 -0.22 9.78 2.93
N ILE A 151 -1.16 9.06 2.30
CA ILE A 151 -0.96 8.41 1.00
C ILE A 151 -0.60 9.45 -0.07
N ILE A 152 -1.31 10.58 -0.15
CA ILE A 152 -1.02 11.65 -1.11
C ILE A 152 0.38 12.23 -0.90
N THR A 153 0.74 12.51 0.36
CA THR A 153 2.05 13.08 0.70
C THR A 153 3.16 12.12 0.32
N TYR A 154 3.04 10.85 0.71
CA TYR A 154 4.01 9.82 0.37
C TYR A 154 4.15 9.62 -1.15
N THR A 155 3.03 9.65 -1.89
CA THR A 155 3.04 9.56 -3.36
C THR A 155 3.80 10.72 -4.01
N ARG A 156 3.61 11.94 -3.52
CA ARG A 156 4.34 13.12 -4.04
C ARG A 156 5.86 12.95 -3.84
N ILE A 157 6.27 12.51 -2.66
CA ILE A 157 7.66 12.21 -2.34
C ILE A 157 8.21 11.12 -3.28
N ALA A 158 7.45 10.06 -3.49
CA ALA A 158 7.84 8.94 -4.34
C ALA A 158 8.01 9.38 -5.81
N ARG A 159 7.09 10.18 -6.34
CA ARG A 159 7.14 10.71 -7.72
C ARG A 159 8.34 11.63 -7.92
N GLU A 160 8.63 12.49 -6.97
CA GLU A 160 9.78 13.39 -7.00
C GLU A 160 11.11 12.61 -7.07
N LYS A 161 11.23 11.53 -6.26
CA LYS A 161 12.47 10.74 -6.17
C LYS A 161 12.69 9.80 -7.36
N LEU A 162 11.63 9.30 -7.95
CA LEU A 162 11.72 8.27 -8.99
C LEU A 162 11.72 8.83 -10.41
N ASP A 163 11.65 10.15 -10.59
CA ASP A 163 11.64 10.84 -11.89
C ASP A 163 10.71 10.11 -12.91
N VAL A 164 9.45 9.96 -12.53
CA VAL A 164 8.46 9.22 -13.33
C VAL A 164 8.04 10.07 -14.52
N GLY A 165 8.64 9.85 -15.69
CA GLY A 165 8.25 10.50 -16.94
C GLY A 165 6.80 10.20 -17.33
N GLN A 166 6.19 11.11 -18.11
CA GLN A 166 4.76 11.07 -18.52
C GLN A 166 4.31 9.76 -19.19
N ASP A 167 5.20 9.06 -19.89
CA ASP A 167 4.85 7.79 -20.57
C ASP A 167 4.73 6.63 -19.57
N LYS A 168 5.53 6.63 -18.52
CA LYS A 168 5.37 5.69 -17.40
C LYS A 168 4.06 5.94 -16.65
N GLU A 169 3.66 7.18 -16.49
CA GLU A 169 2.40 7.53 -15.83
C GLU A 169 1.17 6.96 -16.55
N LYS A 170 1.13 7.00 -17.90
CA LYS A 170 0.07 6.36 -18.70
C LYS A 170 0.03 4.84 -18.55
N SER A 171 1.19 4.21 -18.48
CA SER A 171 1.32 2.77 -18.28
C SER A 171 0.84 2.35 -16.89
N PHE A 172 1.20 3.11 -15.88
CA PHE A 172 0.70 2.92 -14.52
C PHE A 172 -0.82 3.12 -14.41
N ASP A 173 -1.39 4.06 -15.18
CA ASP A 173 -2.83 4.26 -15.23
C ASP A 173 -3.59 3.01 -15.73
N ILE A 174 -3.07 2.33 -16.74
CA ILE A 174 -3.65 1.07 -17.26
C ILE A 174 -3.59 -0.03 -16.20
N ILE A 175 -2.42 -0.21 -15.55
CA ILE A 175 -2.23 -1.20 -14.49
C ILE A 175 -3.22 -0.94 -13.36
N ARG A 176 -3.29 0.28 -12.90
CA ARG A 176 -4.21 0.74 -11.87
C ARG A 176 -5.66 0.43 -12.20
N ARG A 177 -6.11 0.84 -13.40
CA ARG A 177 -7.49 0.57 -13.86
C ARG A 177 -7.78 -0.91 -13.95
N TYR A 178 -6.80 -1.74 -14.28
CA TYR A 178 -6.95 -3.20 -14.26
C TYR A 178 -7.28 -3.70 -12.86
N TYR A 179 -6.52 -3.29 -11.84
CA TYR A 179 -6.79 -3.69 -10.44
C TYR A 179 -8.18 -3.23 -9.97
N VAL A 180 -8.57 -1.99 -10.27
CA VAL A 180 -9.92 -1.47 -9.97
C VAL A 180 -11.00 -2.33 -10.60
N LEU A 181 -10.84 -2.70 -11.86
CA LEU A 181 -11.81 -3.51 -12.57
C LEU A 181 -11.88 -4.93 -11.99
N VAL A 182 -10.74 -5.52 -11.62
CA VAL A 182 -10.72 -6.84 -10.97
C VAL A 182 -11.44 -6.76 -9.63
N ASP A 183 -11.12 -5.79 -8.79
CA ASP A 183 -11.76 -5.62 -7.47
C ASP A 183 -13.28 -5.48 -7.58
N ASN A 184 -13.77 -4.71 -8.54
CA ASN A 184 -15.19 -4.48 -8.75
C ASN A 184 -15.94 -5.67 -9.39
N HIS A 185 -15.26 -6.51 -10.16
CA HIS A 185 -15.92 -7.50 -11.02
C HIS A 185 -15.43 -8.95 -10.83
N TYR A 186 -14.51 -9.24 -9.89
CA TYR A 186 -13.92 -10.59 -9.72
C TYR A 186 -14.97 -11.69 -9.45
N LYS A 187 -16.14 -11.34 -8.90
CA LYS A 187 -17.23 -12.29 -8.65
C LYS A 187 -17.91 -12.74 -9.95
N GLU A 188 -18.00 -11.84 -10.93
CA GLU A 188 -18.73 -12.04 -12.18
C GLU A 188 -17.80 -12.41 -13.33
N LYS A 189 -16.69 -11.70 -13.47
CA LYS A 189 -15.71 -11.82 -14.55
C LYS A 189 -14.50 -12.64 -14.09
N LYS A 190 -14.14 -13.64 -14.91
CA LYS A 190 -13.15 -14.66 -14.54
C LYS A 190 -11.93 -14.68 -15.44
N GLN A 191 -12.02 -14.10 -16.62
CA GLN A 191 -10.99 -14.16 -17.65
C GLN A 191 -10.30 -12.82 -17.83
N VAL A 192 -9.00 -12.87 -18.10
CA VAL A 192 -8.23 -11.65 -18.43
C VAL A 192 -8.81 -10.92 -19.63
N GLN A 193 -9.43 -11.67 -20.57
CA GLN A 193 -10.10 -11.13 -21.74
C GLN A 193 -11.19 -10.11 -21.35
N ASP A 194 -12.02 -10.43 -20.35
CA ASP A 194 -13.10 -9.57 -19.90
C ASP A 194 -12.58 -8.18 -19.47
N TYR A 195 -11.48 -8.16 -18.73
CA TYR A 195 -10.85 -6.92 -18.24
C TYR A 195 -10.09 -6.17 -19.34
N ALA A 196 -9.48 -6.93 -20.24
CA ALA A 196 -8.77 -6.36 -21.39
C ALA A 196 -9.73 -5.57 -22.29
N GLU A 197 -10.92 -6.11 -22.56
CA GLU A 197 -11.98 -5.44 -23.32
C GLU A 197 -12.44 -4.15 -22.64
N MET A 198 -12.65 -4.18 -21.30
CA MET A 198 -13.03 -2.99 -20.52
C MET A 198 -11.96 -1.91 -20.55
N LEU A 199 -10.69 -2.27 -20.75
CA LEU A 199 -9.56 -1.35 -20.86
C LEU A 199 -9.23 -0.97 -22.30
N TYR A 200 -9.97 -1.48 -23.29
CA TYR A 200 -9.69 -1.31 -24.73
C TYR A 200 -8.26 -1.75 -25.08
N ARG A 201 -7.83 -2.91 -24.55
CA ARG A 201 -6.51 -3.51 -24.76
C ARG A 201 -6.65 -4.99 -25.08
N SER A 202 -5.59 -5.59 -25.67
CA SER A 202 -5.52 -7.05 -25.79
C SER A 202 -4.99 -7.69 -24.50
N PRO A 203 -5.35 -8.95 -24.17
CA PRO A 203 -4.75 -9.68 -23.05
C PRO A 203 -3.23 -9.77 -23.14
N LYS A 204 -2.70 -9.90 -24.36
CA LYS A 204 -1.25 -9.92 -24.61
C LYS A 204 -0.61 -8.58 -24.24
N THR A 205 -1.25 -7.46 -24.61
CA THR A 205 -0.76 -6.10 -24.24
C THR A 205 -0.72 -5.93 -22.73
N LEU A 206 -1.76 -6.38 -22.02
CA LEU A 206 -1.78 -6.34 -20.56
C LEU A 206 -0.70 -7.22 -19.96
N SER A 207 -0.55 -8.46 -20.42
CA SER A 207 0.47 -9.37 -19.92
C SER A 207 1.89 -8.82 -20.12
N ASN A 208 2.17 -8.23 -21.28
CA ASN A 208 3.45 -7.61 -21.57
C ASN A 208 3.68 -6.37 -20.68
N LEU A 209 2.64 -5.56 -20.47
CA LEU A 209 2.72 -4.39 -19.60
C LEU A 209 3.04 -4.80 -18.16
N PHE A 210 2.31 -5.77 -17.61
CA PHE A 210 2.54 -6.26 -16.26
C PHE A 210 3.95 -6.89 -16.11
N ALA A 211 4.40 -7.65 -17.10
CA ALA A 211 5.74 -8.24 -17.13
C ALA A 211 6.83 -7.14 -17.18
N ALA A 212 6.65 -6.08 -17.98
CA ALA A 212 7.60 -4.98 -18.08
C ALA A 212 7.80 -4.22 -16.76
N TYR A 213 6.79 -4.27 -15.88
CA TYR A 213 6.85 -3.70 -14.53
C TYR A 213 7.09 -4.75 -13.44
N GLY A 214 7.43 -6.00 -13.81
CA GLY A 214 7.72 -7.10 -12.87
C GLY A 214 6.52 -7.48 -11.98
N LEU A 215 5.31 -7.14 -12.41
CA LEU A 215 4.09 -7.39 -11.65
C LEU A 215 3.59 -8.82 -11.85
N PRO A 216 2.83 -9.37 -10.90
CA PRO A 216 2.11 -10.63 -11.09
C PRO A 216 1.29 -10.57 -12.37
N SER A 217 1.21 -11.68 -13.11
CA SER A 217 0.43 -11.70 -14.35
C SER A 217 -1.03 -11.30 -14.10
N PRO A 218 -1.71 -10.67 -15.08
CA PRO A 218 -3.13 -10.32 -14.96
C PRO A 218 -4.00 -11.49 -14.49
N LEU A 219 -3.74 -12.69 -14.97
CA LEU A 219 -4.47 -13.90 -14.55
C LEU A 219 -4.24 -14.23 -13.07
N ARG A 220 -3.02 -14.09 -12.56
CA ARG A 220 -2.69 -14.36 -11.16
C ARG A 220 -3.43 -13.40 -10.24
N ILE A 221 -3.60 -12.13 -10.64
CA ILE A 221 -4.35 -11.13 -9.86
C ILE A 221 -5.84 -11.53 -9.76
N VAL A 222 -6.46 -11.89 -10.89
CA VAL A 222 -7.86 -12.36 -10.89
C VAL A 222 -8.03 -13.61 -10.02
N SER A 223 -7.10 -14.55 -10.11
CA SER A 223 -7.15 -15.79 -9.31
C SER A 223 -7.00 -15.52 -7.82
N TYR A 224 -6.13 -14.60 -7.44
CA TYR A 224 -5.90 -14.24 -6.04
C TYR A 224 -7.14 -13.57 -5.39
N MET A 225 -7.81 -12.68 -6.11
CA MET A 225 -9.01 -11.98 -5.59
C MET A 225 -10.22 -12.90 -5.41
N ARG A 226 -10.13 -14.13 -5.91
CA ARG A 226 -11.19 -15.14 -5.85
C ARG A 226 -11.00 -16.22 -4.79
N GLY A 227 -9.81 -16.33 -4.26
CA GLY A 227 -9.42 -17.38 -3.39
C GLY A 227 -9.00 -17.53 -2.22
#